data_2a67084677d77de9e3b86a4fc3a5f43d
#
_entry.id   2a67084677d77de9e3b86a4fc3a5f43d
#
_cell.length_a   1.000
_cell.length_b   1.000
_cell.length_c   1.000
_cell.angle_alpha   90.00
_cell.angle_beta   90.00
_cell.angle_gamma   90.00
#
_symmetry.space_group_name_H-M   'P 1'
#
loop_
_entity.id
_entity.type
_entity.pdbx_description
1 polymer ?
#
loop_
_entity_poly.entity_id
_entity_poly.type
_entity_poly.pdbx_seq_one_letter_code
_entity_poly.pdbx_strand_id
1 'polypeptide(L)'
;METESHGPDNSLPFHWTASARDLVELIYALFYCHCFDNGKVTIHDLAVFLGRTFGIEIKSIYHIFSKVRDRKKERAPFIKNLYEKLIEKMDELDG
;
A
#
# COMPACT_ATOMS: atom_id res chain seq x y z
N MET A 1 11.33 23.60 -7.99
CA MET A 1 10.82 23.33 -7.47
C MET A 1 10.52 23.09 -6.47
N GLU A 2 10.33 22.84 -6.04
CA GLU A 2 10.10 22.48 -5.23
C GLU A 2 9.38 22.30 -4.55
N THR A 3 9.12 22.09 -4.37
CA THR A 3 8.39 21.90 -3.46
C THR A 3 8.44 21.08 -2.58
N GLU A 4 8.37 20.91 -1.79
CA GLU A 4 8.44 20.07 -0.96
C GLU A 4 7.35 19.71 -0.24
N SER A 5 6.84 18.58 -0.28
CA SER A 5 5.74 18.16 0.45
C SER A 5 6.07 17.79 1.83
N HIS A 6 5.16 17.89 2.76
CA HIS A 6 5.40 17.58 4.13
C HIS A 6 4.27 16.70 4.63
N GLY A 7 4.36 15.39 4.40
CA GLY A 7 3.30 14.48 4.75
C GLY A 7 2.10 14.66 3.86
N PRO A 8 0.90 14.33 4.31
CA PRO A 8 -0.28 14.53 3.47
C PRO A 8 -0.45 16.01 3.20
N ASP A 9 -0.58 16.37 1.95
CA ASP A 9 -0.83 17.75 1.65
C ASP A 9 -1.60 17.83 0.35
N ASN A 10 -2.20 19.00 0.15
CA ASN A 10 -3.14 19.19 -0.94
C ASN A 10 -2.45 19.42 -2.27
N SER A 11 -1.12 19.52 -2.25
CA SER A 11 -0.39 19.74 -3.48
C SER A 11 -0.14 18.47 -4.27
N LEU A 12 -0.42 17.30 -3.67
CA LEU A 12 -0.24 16.05 -4.36
C LEU A 12 -1.28 15.92 -5.48
N PRO A 13 -0.89 15.34 -6.62
CA PRO A 13 -1.83 15.21 -7.73
C PRO A 13 -2.98 14.26 -7.43
N PHE A 14 -2.77 13.30 -6.57
CA PHE A 14 -3.84 12.40 -6.16
C PHE A 14 -3.45 11.77 -4.82
N HIS A 15 -4.41 11.16 -4.20
CA HIS A 15 -4.24 10.63 -2.84
C HIS A 15 -4.79 9.23 -2.73
N TRP A 16 -4.30 8.51 -1.73
CA TRP A 16 -4.82 7.20 -1.41
C TRP A 16 -6.21 7.35 -0.80
N THR A 17 -7.20 6.77 -1.43
CA THR A 17 -8.58 6.86 -0.91
C THR A 17 -9.13 5.52 -0.45
N ALA A 18 -8.37 4.43 -0.60
CA ALA A 18 -8.72 3.18 0.04
C ALA A 18 -8.34 3.28 1.52
N SER A 19 -8.60 2.24 2.28
CA SER A 19 -8.37 2.33 3.72
C SER A 19 -6.89 2.26 4.07
N ALA A 20 -6.56 2.70 5.29
CA ALA A 20 -5.19 2.55 5.79
C ALA A 20 -4.82 1.08 5.90
N ARG A 21 -5.79 0.23 6.27
CA ARG A 21 -5.55 -1.21 6.36
C ARG A 21 -5.16 -1.79 5.00
N ASP A 22 -5.84 -1.34 3.95
CA ASP A 22 -5.52 -1.79 2.59
C ASP A 22 -4.10 -1.39 2.21
N LEU A 23 -3.69 -0.17 2.56
CA LEU A 23 -2.35 0.26 2.25
C LEU A 23 -1.31 -0.53 3.04
N VAL A 24 -1.59 -0.82 4.31
CA VAL A 24 -0.66 -1.62 5.12
C VAL A 24 -0.50 -3.02 4.53
N GLU A 25 -1.60 -3.61 4.08
CA GLU A 25 -1.54 -4.91 3.42
C GLU A 25 -0.62 -4.85 2.19
N LEU A 26 -0.76 -3.80 1.39
CA LEU A 26 0.07 -3.61 0.20
C LEU A 26 1.54 -3.38 0.57
N ILE A 27 1.78 -2.55 1.58
CA ILE A 27 3.16 -2.26 2.01
C ILE A 27 3.87 -3.53 2.43
N TYR A 28 3.21 -4.36 3.24
CA TYR A 28 3.84 -5.61 3.67
C TYR A 28 4.06 -6.57 2.52
N ALA A 29 3.13 -6.62 1.56
CA ALA A 29 3.30 -7.47 0.39
C ALA A 29 4.52 -7.03 -0.41
N LEU A 30 4.66 -5.73 -0.64
CA LEU A 30 5.82 -5.20 -1.37
C LEU A 30 7.11 -5.46 -0.61
N PHE A 31 7.06 -5.33 0.72
CA PHE A 31 8.21 -5.56 1.57
C PHE A 31 8.70 -7.01 1.47
N TYR A 32 7.78 -7.95 1.62
CA TYR A 32 8.16 -9.36 1.58
C TYR A 32 8.53 -9.84 0.18
N CYS A 33 8.07 -9.14 -0.84
CA CYS A 33 8.45 -9.46 -2.22
C CYS A 33 9.72 -8.75 -2.65
N HIS A 34 10.36 -7.99 -1.73
CA HIS A 34 11.62 -7.30 -2.00
C HIS A 34 11.53 -6.38 -3.21
N CYS A 35 10.43 -5.63 -3.29
CA CYS A 35 10.20 -4.76 -4.44
C CYS A 35 10.98 -3.46 -4.38
N PHE A 36 11.60 -3.13 -3.23
CA PHE A 36 12.38 -1.91 -3.08
C PHE A 36 13.79 -2.24 -2.62
N ASP A 37 14.76 -1.68 -3.33
CA ASP A 37 16.19 -1.81 -3.00
C ASP A 37 16.60 -3.25 -2.72
N ASN A 38 16.02 -4.18 -3.46
CA ASN A 38 16.32 -5.62 -3.33
C ASN A 38 16.10 -6.13 -1.90
N GLY A 39 15.12 -5.55 -1.22
CA GLY A 39 14.78 -5.96 0.13
C GLY A 39 15.59 -5.27 1.22
N LYS A 40 16.44 -4.32 0.85
CA LYS A 40 17.31 -3.64 1.82
C LYS A 40 16.64 -2.38 2.36
N VAL A 41 15.42 -2.51 2.86
CA VAL A 41 14.67 -1.44 3.48
C VAL A 41 14.04 -1.99 4.74
N THR A 42 13.69 -1.10 5.67
CA THR A 42 12.91 -1.51 6.83
C THR A 42 11.44 -1.27 6.53
N ILE A 43 10.59 -2.01 7.24
CA ILE A 43 9.16 -1.81 7.06
C ILE A 43 8.75 -0.39 7.49
N HIS A 44 9.40 0.13 8.52
CA HIS A 44 9.10 1.49 8.98
C HIS A 44 9.41 2.52 7.90
N ASP A 45 10.60 2.43 7.31
CA ASP A 45 11.00 3.40 6.29
C ASP A 45 10.12 3.31 5.06
N LEU A 46 9.75 2.09 4.68
CA LEU A 46 8.88 1.88 3.54
C LEU A 46 7.50 2.48 3.80
N ALA A 47 7.00 2.29 5.02
CA ALA A 47 5.69 2.84 5.39
C ALA A 47 5.70 4.36 5.37
N VAL A 48 6.77 4.97 5.86
CA VAL A 48 6.89 6.43 5.83
C VAL A 48 6.93 6.93 4.40
N PHE A 49 7.73 6.28 3.57
CA PHE A 49 7.87 6.69 2.17
C PHE A 49 6.54 6.58 1.42
N LEU A 50 5.89 5.43 1.52
CA LEU A 50 4.65 5.22 0.77
C LEU A 50 3.50 6.05 1.35
N GLY A 51 3.49 6.25 2.66
CA GLY A 51 2.48 7.11 3.26
C GLY A 51 2.59 8.54 2.75
N ARG A 52 3.81 9.07 2.69
CA ARG A 52 4.02 10.41 2.17
C ARG A 52 3.66 10.49 0.68
N THR A 53 4.08 9.48 -0.05
CA THR A 53 3.84 9.45 -1.49
C THR A 53 2.34 9.47 -1.80
N PHE A 54 1.55 8.78 -0.99
CA PHE A 54 0.12 8.66 -1.22
C PHE A 54 -0.73 9.62 -0.40
N GLY A 55 -0.08 10.49 0.37
CA GLY A 55 -0.82 11.51 1.10
C GLY A 55 -1.58 10.99 2.30
N ILE A 56 -1.08 9.95 2.94
CA ILE A 56 -1.73 9.39 4.12
C ILE A 56 -0.68 9.13 5.17
N GLU A 57 -0.99 9.44 6.41
CA GLU A 57 -0.11 9.15 7.52
C GLU A 57 -0.53 7.82 8.15
N ILE A 58 0.39 6.87 8.20
CA ILE A 58 0.12 5.57 8.79
C ILE A 58 0.71 5.55 10.19
N LYS A 59 -0.17 5.62 11.18
CA LYS A 59 0.24 5.51 12.57
C LYS A 59 0.20 4.04 12.94
N SER A 60 1.09 3.57 13.74
CA SER A 60 1.03 2.21 14.28
C SER A 60 0.93 1.14 13.20
N ILE A 61 1.86 1.17 12.24
CA ILE A 61 1.82 0.20 11.15
C ILE A 61 1.83 -1.25 11.68
N TYR A 62 2.56 -1.51 12.75
CA TYR A 62 2.65 -2.86 13.31
C TYR A 62 1.33 -3.30 13.90
N HIS A 63 0.61 -2.37 14.53
CA HIS A 63 -0.70 -2.67 15.09
C HIS A 63 -1.71 -2.99 14.00
N ILE A 64 -1.71 -2.19 12.93
CA ILE A 64 -2.62 -2.42 11.83
C ILE A 64 -2.31 -3.76 11.17
N PHE A 65 -1.03 -4.07 10.98
CA PHE A 65 -0.66 -5.35 10.37
C PHE A 65 -1.07 -6.52 11.26
N SER A 66 -0.97 -6.35 12.58
CA SER A 66 -1.45 -7.36 13.50
C SER A 66 -2.92 -7.69 13.26
N LYS A 67 -3.74 -6.67 13.00
CA LYS A 67 -5.14 -6.89 12.69
C LYS A 67 -5.33 -7.59 11.35
N VAL A 68 -4.51 -7.23 10.37
CA VAL A 68 -4.56 -7.90 9.07
C VAL A 68 -4.24 -9.38 9.24
N ARG A 69 -3.22 -9.69 10.04
CA ARG A 69 -2.82 -11.08 10.27
C ARG A 69 -3.88 -11.90 10.99
N ASP A 70 -4.75 -11.26 11.75
CA ASP A 70 -5.77 -11.98 12.51
C ASP A 70 -6.89 -12.53 11.64
N ARG A 71 -6.94 -12.14 10.38
CA ARG A 71 -7.98 -12.65 9.48
C ARG A 71 -7.81 -14.15 9.29
N LYS A 72 -8.92 -14.87 9.35
CA LYS A 72 -8.91 -16.32 9.19
C LYS A 72 -9.22 -16.74 7.77
N LYS A 73 -10.08 -15.97 7.08
CA LYS A 73 -10.44 -16.20 5.69
C LYS A 73 -10.06 -14.94 4.94
N GLU A 74 -9.89 -15.02 3.65
CA GLU A 74 -9.58 -13.84 2.85
C GLU A 74 -8.52 -13.01 3.56
N ARG A 75 -7.35 -13.59 3.71
CA ARG A 75 -6.33 -12.97 4.54
C ARG A 75 -5.74 -11.71 3.90
N ALA A 76 -5.79 -11.62 2.58
CA ALA A 76 -5.30 -10.44 1.86
C ALA A 76 -6.35 -9.99 0.85
N PRO A 77 -7.50 -9.49 1.34
CA PRO A 77 -8.60 -9.16 0.43
C PRO A 77 -8.28 -8.01 -0.51
N PHE A 78 -7.46 -7.06 -0.08
CA PHE A 78 -7.10 -5.95 -0.95
C PHE A 78 -6.22 -6.44 -2.12
N ILE A 79 -5.20 -7.22 -1.81
CA ILE A 79 -4.31 -7.76 -2.84
C ILE A 79 -5.09 -8.66 -3.79
N LYS A 80 -5.96 -9.48 -3.23
CA LYS A 80 -6.80 -10.35 -4.05
C LYS A 80 -7.65 -9.53 -5.01
N ASN A 81 -8.23 -8.46 -4.50
CA ASN A 81 -9.07 -7.60 -5.34
C ASN A 81 -8.26 -6.95 -6.46
N LEU A 82 -7.04 -6.50 -6.14
CA LEU A 82 -6.17 -5.92 -7.16
C LEU A 82 -5.90 -6.92 -8.27
N TYR A 83 -5.58 -8.15 -7.88
CA TYR A 83 -5.29 -9.20 -8.84
C TYR A 83 -6.52 -9.49 -9.71
N GLU A 84 -7.67 -9.67 -9.06
CA GLU A 84 -8.88 -10.04 -9.78
C GLU A 84 -9.34 -8.96 -10.75
N LYS A 85 -9.24 -7.70 -10.32
CA LYS A 85 -9.64 -6.61 -11.20
C LYS A 85 -8.71 -6.46 -12.40
N LEU A 86 -7.43 -6.68 -12.18
CA LEU A 86 -6.48 -6.61 -13.27
C LEU A 86 -6.75 -7.73 -14.29
N ILE A 87 -6.93 -8.96 -13.79
CA ILE A 87 -7.18 -10.09 -14.68
C ILE A 87 -8.49 -9.89 -15.45
N GLU A 88 -9.53 -9.43 -14.75
CA GLU A 88 -10.81 -9.17 -15.38
C GLU A 88 -10.67 -8.19 -16.54
N LYS A 89 -9.90 -7.13 -16.32
CA LYS A 89 -9.71 -6.13 -17.36
C LYS A 89 -8.90 -6.66 -18.53
N MET A 90 -7.88 -7.44 -18.22
CA MET A 90 -7.06 -8.05 -19.28
C MET A 90 -7.91 -8.99 -20.13
N ASP A 91 -8.77 -9.77 -19.49
CA ASP A 91 -9.66 -10.67 -20.22
C ASP A 91 -10.62 -9.89 -21.11
N GLU A 92 -11.15 -8.77 -20.63
CA GLU A 92 -12.00 -7.91 -21.46
C GLU A 92 -11.28 -7.40 -22.69
N LEU A 93 -10.03 -6.96 -22.49
CA LEU A 93 -9.26 -6.40 -23.59
C LEU A 93 -8.86 -7.46 -24.61
N ASP A 94 -8.64 -8.69 -24.16
CA ASP A 94 -8.26 -9.79 -25.02
C ASP A 94 -9.46 -10.45 -25.70
N GLY A 95 -10.61 -10.29 -25.10
CA GLY A 95 -11.82 -10.87 -25.61
C GLY A 95 -12.52 -9.95 -26.57
#